data_11687a0a301a5b17a78c606ddfc2dbc6
#
_entry.id   11687a0a301a5b17a78c606ddfc2dbc6
#
_cell.length_a   1.000
_cell.length_b   1.000
_cell.length_c   1.000
_cell.angle_alpha   90.00
_cell.angle_beta   90.00
_cell.angle_gamma   90.00
#
_symmetry.space_group_name_H-M   'P 1'
#
loop_
_entity.id
_entity.type
_entity.pdbx_description
1 polymer ?
#
loop_
_entity_poly.entity_id
_entity_poly.type
_entity_poly.pdbx_seq_one_letter_code
_entity_poly.pdbx_strand_id
1 'polypeptide(L)'
;MGECGAPGDVNSNVLISCSTGDAQLDKAVWQWLSWDKNQKTKEQIENLLQNGKHKELRDRLCCRLTFGTAGLRSAMGAGFCYINDLTVIQSTQGIYKYLERCFSDFKQRGFVVGYDTRGQVTSNCSSKKLAKLTAAVLLAKDVPVYFFSTYVPTPFVPYAVQQLKAVAGVMITASHNRKEDNGYKVYWENGAQITAPHDKEIIKCIEECVEPWNGSWNENLVDTSPLRQDPLKKICDCYMEDLKKICYHRELNEQTSLKFVHTSFHGVGHDYVQAAFKAFGFQPPIPVPEQKDPDPDFSTVKCPNPEEGESVLELSLRLAEKESAKVVVATDPDADRLAVAEQQENGRWKVFTGNELAALFGWWMFSCWKANRSEDADVKNVYMLATTVSSKILRAIALKEGFHFEETLPGFKWIGSRVKDLLDNGKEVLFAFEESIGFMCGTSVLDKDGVSAAVVIAEMATYLEHKNLTLAQKLIEIYETYGYHISKTSYFLCYDPPTIKRIFEKLRNFDTPQCYPSFCGIYNILHVRDVTTGYDSSQPNKKSVLPVSKSSQMITFTFQNGCVATLRTSGTEPKIKYYAEMCALPEQSDRTVLEEELQQLIEALIANFLEPDKNGLIWRSA
;
A
#
# COMPACT_ATOMS: atom_id res chain seq x y z
N MET A 1 -19.43 -24.35 46.73
CA MET A 1 -20.02 -25.05 45.58
C MET A 1 -20.50 -23.96 44.63
N GLY A 2 -19.66 -23.53 43.74
CA GLY A 2 -19.97 -22.55 42.70
C GLY A 2 -20.15 -23.31 41.40
N GLU A 3 -21.36 -23.30 40.90
CA GLU A 3 -21.69 -23.84 39.60
C GLU A 3 -20.94 -23.02 38.53
N CYS A 4 -20.04 -23.69 37.84
CA CYS A 4 -19.53 -23.21 36.54
C CYS A 4 -20.76 -23.18 35.61
N GLY A 5 -21.22 -21.98 35.27
CA GLY A 5 -22.20 -21.80 34.22
C GLY A 5 -21.65 -22.37 32.95
N ALA A 6 -22.34 -23.33 32.36
CA ALA A 6 -22.07 -23.87 31.05
C ALA A 6 -22.02 -22.73 30.02
N PRO A 7 -21.12 -22.76 29.04
CA PRO A 7 -21.18 -21.83 27.92
C PRO A 7 -22.56 -21.92 27.29
N GLY A 8 -23.21 -20.76 27.18
CA GLY A 8 -24.59 -20.68 26.72
C GLY A 8 -24.86 -21.51 25.48
N ASP A 9 -26.04 -22.11 25.48
CA ASP A 9 -26.55 -23.00 24.46
C ASP A 9 -26.24 -22.52 23.02
N VAL A 10 -25.08 -22.85 22.58
CA VAL A 10 -24.81 -22.95 21.13
C VAL A 10 -25.78 -23.98 20.65
N ASN A 11 -26.55 -23.66 19.66
CA ASN A 11 -27.53 -24.55 19.04
C ASN A 11 -26.93 -25.94 18.81
N SER A 12 -26.74 -26.69 19.87
CA SER A 12 -26.22 -28.06 19.83
C SER A 12 -27.07 -28.93 18.90
N ASN A 13 -28.35 -28.57 18.76
CA ASN A 13 -29.28 -29.22 17.84
C ASN A 13 -28.92 -29.02 16.35
N VAL A 14 -28.37 -27.84 15.98
CA VAL A 14 -27.91 -27.56 14.59
C VAL A 14 -26.65 -28.37 14.29
N LEU A 15 -25.72 -28.46 15.23
CA LEU A 15 -24.48 -29.23 15.09
C LEU A 15 -24.74 -30.73 15.04
N ILE A 16 -25.67 -31.25 15.85
CA ILE A 16 -26.03 -32.67 15.90
C ILE A 16 -26.80 -33.09 14.63
N SER A 17 -27.65 -32.18 14.10
CA SER A 17 -28.48 -32.48 12.91
C SER A 17 -27.75 -32.26 11.59
N CYS A 18 -26.62 -31.58 11.56
CA CYS A 18 -25.93 -31.14 10.34
C CYS A 18 -24.43 -31.47 10.31
N SER A 19 -24.05 -32.67 10.80
CA SER A 19 -22.67 -33.17 10.63
C SER A 19 -22.32 -33.25 9.14
N THR A 20 -21.14 -32.71 8.77
CA THR A 20 -20.67 -32.66 7.38
C THR A 20 -20.02 -33.98 6.93
N GLY A 21 -19.72 -34.89 7.86
CA GLY A 21 -18.93 -36.08 7.61
C GLY A 21 -17.41 -35.81 7.54
N ASP A 22 -16.99 -34.58 7.69
CA ASP A 22 -15.57 -34.15 7.75
C ASP A 22 -15.29 -33.64 9.16
N ALA A 23 -14.51 -34.39 9.93
CA ALA A 23 -14.21 -34.09 11.33
C ALA A 23 -13.48 -32.74 11.50
N GLN A 24 -12.61 -32.37 10.57
CA GLN A 24 -11.91 -31.09 10.59
C GLN A 24 -12.88 -29.93 10.38
N LEU A 25 -13.78 -30.07 9.42
CA LEU A 25 -14.80 -29.07 9.14
C LEU A 25 -15.78 -28.93 10.30
N ASP A 26 -16.24 -30.03 10.87
CA ASP A 26 -17.17 -30.05 12.00
C ASP A 26 -16.56 -29.33 13.22
N LYS A 27 -15.28 -29.55 13.49
CA LYS A 27 -14.53 -28.85 14.53
C LYS A 27 -14.46 -27.33 14.27
N ALA A 28 -14.14 -26.94 13.03
CA ALA A 28 -14.07 -25.53 12.65
C ALA A 28 -15.42 -24.83 12.74
N VAL A 29 -16.50 -25.48 12.34
CA VAL A 29 -17.89 -24.98 12.49
C VAL A 29 -18.23 -24.79 13.96
N TRP A 30 -17.94 -25.79 14.80
CA TRP A 30 -18.17 -25.71 16.24
C TRP A 30 -17.40 -24.55 16.87
N GLN A 31 -16.13 -24.38 16.53
CA GLN A 31 -15.30 -23.27 17.03
C GLN A 31 -15.90 -21.93 16.62
N TRP A 32 -16.28 -21.77 15.34
CA TRP A 32 -16.89 -20.53 14.88
C TRP A 32 -18.16 -20.17 15.65
N LEU A 33 -19.10 -21.12 15.71
CA LEU A 33 -20.39 -20.92 16.38
C LEU A 33 -20.26 -20.71 17.88
N SER A 34 -19.22 -21.29 18.49
CA SER A 34 -18.94 -21.11 19.93
C SER A 34 -18.28 -19.76 20.27
N TRP A 35 -17.43 -19.26 19.36
CA TRP A 35 -16.62 -18.07 19.64
C TRP A 35 -17.20 -16.78 19.07
N ASP A 36 -17.93 -16.85 17.97
CA ASP A 36 -18.48 -15.67 17.30
C ASP A 36 -19.69 -15.11 18.08
N LYS A 37 -19.61 -13.82 18.42
CA LYS A 37 -20.70 -13.07 19.06
C LYS A 37 -21.37 -12.07 18.13
N ASN A 38 -20.93 -11.99 16.86
CA ASN A 38 -21.60 -11.20 15.85
C ASN A 38 -22.72 -12.02 15.24
N GLN A 39 -23.97 -11.65 15.54
CA GLN A 39 -25.15 -12.43 15.13
C GLN A 39 -25.23 -12.61 13.60
N LYS A 40 -24.84 -11.61 12.82
CA LYS A 40 -24.89 -11.68 11.36
C LYS A 40 -23.89 -12.69 10.78
N THR A 41 -22.65 -12.68 11.22
CA THR A 41 -21.64 -13.64 10.76
C THR A 41 -21.91 -15.05 11.28
N LYS A 42 -22.47 -15.15 12.49
CA LYS A 42 -22.91 -16.42 13.04
C LYS A 42 -24.01 -17.06 12.19
N GLU A 43 -25.04 -16.27 11.84
CA GLU A 43 -26.13 -16.70 10.95
C GLU A 43 -25.62 -17.11 9.56
N GLN A 44 -24.62 -16.44 9.00
CA GLN A 44 -24.03 -16.82 7.71
C GLN A 44 -23.49 -18.26 7.75
N ILE A 45 -22.78 -18.62 8.81
CA ILE A 45 -22.25 -19.98 8.97
C ILE A 45 -23.37 -21.00 9.23
N GLU A 46 -24.34 -20.66 10.09
CA GLU A 46 -25.52 -21.51 10.35
C GLU A 46 -26.29 -21.82 9.06
N ASN A 47 -26.53 -20.80 8.24
CA ASN A 47 -27.22 -20.96 6.95
C ASN A 47 -26.47 -21.85 5.98
N LEU A 48 -25.15 -21.68 5.86
CA LEU A 48 -24.32 -22.55 5.01
C LEU A 48 -24.35 -24.01 5.48
N LEU A 49 -24.31 -24.21 6.80
CA LEU A 49 -24.38 -25.55 7.39
C LEU A 49 -25.75 -26.22 7.12
N GLN A 50 -26.85 -25.48 7.39
CA GLN A 50 -28.21 -25.96 7.16
C GLN A 50 -28.50 -26.28 5.70
N ASN A 51 -27.91 -25.55 4.74
CA ASN A 51 -28.09 -25.73 3.33
C ASN A 51 -27.06 -26.68 2.70
N GLY A 52 -26.27 -27.38 3.49
CA GLY A 52 -25.29 -28.36 3.03
C GLY A 52 -24.19 -27.81 2.14
N LYS A 53 -23.86 -26.52 2.26
CA LYS A 53 -22.81 -25.82 1.49
C LYS A 53 -21.41 -26.11 2.03
N HIS A 54 -21.03 -27.38 2.04
CA HIS A 54 -19.81 -27.87 2.69
C HIS A 54 -18.54 -27.33 2.05
N LYS A 55 -18.52 -27.17 0.72
CA LYS A 55 -17.36 -26.60 0.02
C LYS A 55 -17.10 -25.16 0.47
N GLU A 56 -18.15 -24.33 0.49
CA GLU A 56 -18.04 -22.93 0.92
C GLU A 56 -17.65 -22.83 2.39
N LEU A 57 -18.18 -23.70 3.25
CA LEU A 57 -17.78 -23.79 4.65
C LEU A 57 -16.29 -24.11 4.81
N ARG A 58 -15.75 -25.05 4.02
CA ARG A 58 -14.32 -25.37 4.03
C ARG A 58 -13.50 -24.18 3.58
N ASP A 59 -13.92 -23.52 2.50
CA ASP A 59 -13.22 -22.34 1.96
C ASP A 59 -13.17 -21.20 2.98
N ARG A 60 -14.20 -21.06 3.82
CA ARG A 60 -14.29 -20.00 4.84
C ARG A 60 -13.61 -20.35 6.15
N LEU A 61 -13.65 -21.62 6.58
CA LEU A 61 -13.30 -22.02 7.95
C LEU A 61 -12.02 -22.85 8.07
N CYS A 62 -11.58 -23.52 7.02
CA CYS A 62 -10.44 -24.44 7.07
C CYS A 62 -9.10 -23.81 6.68
N CYS A 63 -9.06 -22.48 6.51
CA CYS A 63 -7.84 -21.71 6.31
C CYS A 63 -7.89 -20.42 7.13
N ARG A 64 -6.75 -19.75 7.28
CA ARG A 64 -6.63 -18.51 8.04
C ARG A 64 -5.99 -17.42 7.19
N LEU A 65 -6.25 -16.18 7.57
CA LEU A 65 -5.58 -15.01 7.01
C LEU A 65 -4.07 -15.07 7.24
N THR A 66 -3.32 -14.61 6.25
CA THR A 66 -1.86 -14.43 6.32
C THR A 66 -1.48 -13.01 5.93
N PHE A 67 -0.35 -12.51 6.45
CA PHE A 67 0.14 -11.20 6.07
C PHE A 67 0.65 -11.18 4.63
N GLY A 68 0.11 -10.24 3.84
CA GLY A 68 0.61 -9.92 2.51
C GLY A 68 1.54 -8.70 2.52
N THR A 69 1.65 -8.02 1.38
CA THR A 69 2.48 -6.80 1.24
C THR A 69 1.92 -5.60 2.00
N ALA A 70 0.63 -5.60 2.33
CA ALA A 70 -0.06 -4.50 2.98
C ALA A 70 -0.95 -4.96 4.16
N GLY A 71 -0.44 -5.88 4.97
CA GLY A 71 -1.13 -6.40 6.15
C GLY A 71 -2.05 -7.61 5.86
N LEU A 72 -3.00 -7.84 6.75
CA LEU A 72 -4.09 -8.80 6.54
C LEU A 72 -5.17 -8.12 5.68
N ARG A 73 -5.61 -8.75 4.63
CA ARG A 73 -6.64 -8.19 3.74
C ARG A 73 -7.47 -9.29 3.13
N SER A 74 -8.79 -9.15 3.20
CA SER A 74 -9.77 -10.07 2.62
C SER A 74 -11.14 -9.40 2.55
N ALA A 75 -12.10 -10.11 1.94
CA ALA A 75 -13.50 -9.71 2.01
C ALA A 75 -14.01 -9.72 3.45
N MET A 76 -14.95 -8.84 3.77
CA MET A 76 -15.70 -8.86 5.01
C MET A 76 -16.73 -9.99 4.96
N GLY A 77 -16.89 -10.72 6.04
CA GLY A 77 -17.84 -11.81 6.14
C GLY A 77 -17.41 -12.89 7.12
N ALA A 78 -18.25 -13.89 7.31
CA ALA A 78 -17.98 -14.99 8.22
C ALA A 78 -16.88 -15.91 7.70
N GLY A 79 -15.98 -16.34 8.58
CA GLY A 79 -14.93 -17.30 8.28
C GLY A 79 -13.57 -16.89 8.80
N PHE A 80 -12.71 -17.86 9.09
CA PHE A 80 -11.36 -17.62 9.61
C PHE A 80 -10.41 -17.03 8.55
N CYS A 81 -10.74 -17.14 7.27
CA CYS A 81 -9.96 -16.55 6.18
C CYS A 81 -10.53 -15.20 5.69
N TYR A 82 -11.56 -14.67 6.36
CA TYR A 82 -12.19 -13.38 6.06
C TYR A 82 -11.90 -12.36 7.16
N ILE A 83 -12.11 -11.10 6.83
CA ILE A 83 -12.07 -10.00 7.81
C ILE A 83 -13.44 -9.91 8.49
N ASN A 84 -13.45 -10.04 9.80
CA ASN A 84 -14.63 -9.94 10.65
C ASN A 84 -14.24 -9.69 12.10
N ASP A 85 -15.22 -9.54 12.96
CA ASP A 85 -15.00 -9.27 14.38
C ASP A 85 -14.11 -10.32 15.05
N LEU A 86 -14.38 -11.60 14.81
CA LEU A 86 -13.63 -12.70 15.43
C LEU A 86 -12.17 -12.77 14.95
N THR A 87 -11.93 -12.66 13.65
CA THR A 87 -10.57 -12.72 13.12
C THR A 87 -9.71 -11.52 13.54
N VAL A 88 -10.31 -10.35 13.70
CA VAL A 88 -9.61 -9.17 14.22
C VAL A 88 -9.29 -9.33 15.71
N ILE A 89 -10.21 -9.87 16.51
CA ILE A 89 -9.94 -10.21 17.91
C ILE A 89 -8.76 -11.18 18.02
N GLN A 90 -8.79 -12.28 17.25
CA GLN A 90 -7.73 -13.28 17.25
C GLN A 90 -6.39 -12.68 16.83
N SER A 91 -6.39 -11.86 15.80
CA SER A 91 -5.16 -11.18 15.31
C SER A 91 -4.57 -10.26 16.38
N THR A 92 -5.42 -9.51 17.09
CA THR A 92 -4.98 -8.61 18.15
C THR A 92 -4.47 -9.36 19.37
N GLN A 93 -5.09 -10.49 19.72
CA GLN A 93 -4.61 -11.37 20.80
C GLN A 93 -3.21 -11.90 20.47
N GLY A 94 -2.97 -12.30 19.23
CA GLY A 94 -1.65 -12.73 18.77
C GLY A 94 -0.61 -11.61 18.82
N ILE A 95 -0.99 -10.41 18.42
CA ILE A 95 -0.12 -9.22 18.53
C ILE A 95 0.23 -8.93 19.99
N TYR A 96 -0.75 -8.97 20.90
CA TYR A 96 -0.48 -8.80 22.32
C TYR A 96 0.56 -9.78 22.84
N LYS A 97 0.42 -11.06 22.51
CA LYS A 97 1.39 -12.11 22.89
C LYS A 97 2.78 -11.83 22.34
N TYR A 98 2.86 -11.39 21.10
CA TYR A 98 4.12 -11.05 20.48
C TYR A 98 4.79 -9.81 21.11
N LEU A 99 4.00 -8.75 21.39
CA LEU A 99 4.48 -7.55 22.08
C LEU A 99 5.04 -7.89 23.47
N GLU A 100 4.35 -8.76 24.21
CA GLU A 100 4.80 -9.24 25.52
C GLU A 100 6.17 -9.92 25.46
N ARG A 101 6.45 -10.63 24.35
CA ARG A 101 7.76 -11.26 24.12
C ARG A 101 8.86 -10.28 23.67
N CYS A 102 8.48 -9.23 22.94
CA CYS A 102 9.43 -8.30 22.34
C CYS A 102 9.80 -7.12 23.24
N PHE A 103 8.86 -6.64 24.08
CA PHE A 103 9.01 -5.40 24.84
C PHE A 103 8.59 -5.58 26.28
N SER A 104 9.49 -5.26 27.22
CA SER A 104 9.16 -5.24 28.65
C SER A 104 8.31 -4.02 29.06
N ASP A 105 8.37 -2.95 28.26
CA ASP A 105 7.74 -1.64 28.54
C ASP A 105 6.49 -1.35 27.71
N PHE A 106 5.94 -2.35 27.00
CA PHE A 106 4.85 -2.10 26.06
C PHE A 106 3.58 -1.55 26.71
N LYS A 107 3.31 -1.92 27.96
CA LYS A 107 2.16 -1.40 28.74
C LYS A 107 2.33 0.05 29.20
N GLN A 108 3.55 0.55 29.23
CA GLN A 108 3.81 1.97 29.49
C GLN A 108 3.73 2.79 28.21
N ARG A 109 4.17 2.24 27.08
CA ARG A 109 4.25 2.94 25.80
C ARG A 109 2.92 3.01 25.06
N GLY A 110 2.13 1.96 25.12
CA GLY A 110 0.81 1.91 24.51
C GLY A 110 0.81 1.57 23.02
N PHE A 111 -0.38 1.58 22.46
CA PHE A 111 -0.69 1.09 21.12
C PHE A 111 -1.64 2.05 20.39
N VAL A 112 -1.39 2.33 19.10
CA VAL A 112 -2.21 3.25 18.30
C VAL A 112 -3.23 2.48 17.46
N VAL A 113 -4.47 2.94 17.42
CA VAL A 113 -5.54 2.35 16.59
C VAL A 113 -6.23 3.43 15.78
N GLY A 114 -6.18 3.31 14.46
CA GLY A 114 -6.89 4.15 13.51
C GLY A 114 -7.76 3.32 12.57
N TYR A 115 -8.65 3.97 11.85
CA TYR A 115 -9.60 3.30 10.96
C TYR A 115 -10.13 4.25 9.88
N ASP A 116 -10.55 3.66 8.75
CA ASP A 116 -11.26 4.35 7.68
C ASP A 116 -12.79 4.23 7.88
N THR A 117 -13.55 4.38 6.82
CA THR A 117 -15.01 4.43 6.87
C THR A 117 -15.71 3.27 6.17
N ARG A 118 -14.99 2.19 5.88
CA ARG A 118 -15.55 0.98 5.27
C ARG A 118 -16.55 0.29 6.20
N GLY A 119 -17.56 -0.32 5.60
CA GLY A 119 -18.56 -1.07 6.35
C GLY A 119 -19.44 -1.92 5.44
N GLN A 120 -20.02 -2.96 6.03
CA GLN A 120 -20.93 -3.88 5.37
C GLN A 120 -22.08 -4.25 6.31
N VAL A 121 -23.30 -3.91 5.89
CA VAL A 121 -24.50 -4.16 6.73
C VAL A 121 -24.79 -5.66 6.87
N THR A 122 -24.59 -6.43 5.79
CA THR A 122 -24.92 -7.86 5.74
C THR A 122 -24.15 -8.71 6.74
N SER A 123 -22.92 -8.31 7.10
CA SER A 123 -22.10 -8.97 8.12
C SER A 123 -21.96 -8.14 9.41
N ASN A 124 -22.65 -7.02 9.52
CA ASN A 124 -22.51 -6.07 10.63
C ASN A 124 -21.04 -5.83 10.97
N CYS A 125 -20.26 -5.52 9.95
CA CYS A 125 -18.81 -5.31 10.02
C CYS A 125 -18.48 -3.91 9.52
N SER A 126 -17.67 -3.17 10.28
CA SER A 126 -17.20 -1.85 9.87
C SER A 126 -15.78 -1.61 10.40
N SER A 127 -15.03 -0.76 9.71
CA SER A 127 -13.69 -0.39 10.15
C SER A 127 -13.68 0.16 11.57
N LYS A 128 -14.65 1.01 11.91
CA LYS A 128 -14.77 1.57 13.27
C LYS A 128 -15.03 0.49 14.33
N LYS A 129 -15.94 -0.45 14.06
CA LYS A 129 -16.23 -1.56 14.96
C LYS A 129 -15.03 -2.48 15.14
N LEU A 130 -14.34 -2.84 14.05
CA LEU A 130 -13.13 -3.64 14.10
C LEU A 130 -12.01 -2.92 14.90
N ALA A 131 -11.89 -1.62 14.75
CA ALA A 131 -10.96 -0.80 15.53
C ALA A 131 -11.31 -0.81 17.02
N LYS A 132 -12.59 -0.69 17.35
CA LYS A 132 -13.06 -0.79 18.76
C LYS A 132 -12.76 -2.15 19.39
N LEU A 133 -12.95 -3.23 18.65
CA LEU A 133 -12.61 -4.58 19.12
C LEU A 133 -11.09 -4.76 19.27
N THR A 134 -10.29 -4.22 18.36
CA THR A 134 -8.83 -4.18 18.50
C THR A 134 -8.43 -3.49 19.82
N ALA A 135 -9.00 -2.32 20.07
CA ALA A 135 -8.75 -1.59 21.30
C ALA A 135 -9.25 -2.34 22.54
N ALA A 136 -10.42 -2.98 22.47
CA ALA A 136 -11.01 -3.74 23.58
C ALA A 136 -10.10 -4.89 24.05
N VAL A 137 -9.54 -5.66 23.10
CA VAL A 137 -8.58 -6.74 23.42
C VAL A 137 -7.41 -6.21 24.26
N LEU A 138 -6.85 -5.08 23.84
CA LEU A 138 -5.68 -4.47 24.47
C LEU A 138 -6.04 -3.80 25.82
N LEU A 139 -7.13 -3.06 25.86
CA LEU A 139 -7.60 -2.38 27.08
C LEU A 139 -7.96 -3.38 28.17
N ALA A 140 -8.58 -4.51 27.81
CA ALA A 140 -8.90 -5.59 28.75
C ALA A 140 -7.66 -6.26 29.36
N LYS A 141 -6.49 -6.07 28.74
CA LYS A 141 -5.17 -6.54 29.22
C LYS A 141 -4.32 -5.40 29.78
N ASP A 142 -4.93 -4.29 30.16
CA ASP A 142 -4.27 -3.12 30.75
C ASP A 142 -3.19 -2.47 29.85
N VAL A 143 -3.33 -2.57 28.53
CA VAL A 143 -2.50 -1.87 27.57
C VAL A 143 -3.14 -0.52 27.24
N PRO A 144 -2.45 0.61 27.44
CA PRO A 144 -2.95 1.91 27.01
C PRO A 144 -3.15 1.94 25.50
N VAL A 145 -4.26 2.51 25.06
CA VAL A 145 -4.60 2.62 23.64
C VAL A 145 -4.84 4.07 23.26
N TYR A 146 -4.13 4.53 22.23
CA TYR A 146 -4.39 5.79 21.57
C TYR A 146 -5.38 5.50 20.42
N PHE A 147 -6.65 5.76 20.71
CA PHE A 147 -7.76 5.46 19.81
C PHE A 147 -8.31 6.76 19.23
N PHE A 148 -8.18 6.92 17.89
CA PHE A 148 -8.70 8.10 17.21
C PHE A 148 -10.23 8.17 17.32
N SER A 149 -10.75 9.32 17.72
CA SER A 149 -12.20 9.53 17.92
C SER A 149 -12.99 9.56 16.62
N THR A 150 -12.33 9.79 15.49
CA THR A 150 -12.92 9.72 14.14
C THR A 150 -11.95 9.07 13.18
N TYR A 151 -12.41 8.79 11.96
CA TYR A 151 -11.59 8.23 10.90
C TYR A 151 -10.39 9.13 10.57
N VAL A 152 -9.27 8.51 10.20
CA VAL A 152 -8.02 9.18 9.85
C VAL A 152 -7.42 8.58 8.58
N PRO A 153 -6.56 9.34 7.86
CA PRO A 153 -5.71 8.76 6.82
C PRO A 153 -4.77 7.71 7.37
N THR A 154 -4.48 6.69 6.59
CA THR A 154 -3.50 5.66 6.96
C THR A 154 -2.18 6.25 7.47
N PRO A 155 -1.56 7.27 6.82
CA PRO A 155 -0.29 7.82 7.30
C PRO A 155 -0.31 8.37 8.72
N PHE A 156 -1.48 8.70 9.27
CA PHE A 156 -1.59 9.22 10.64
C PHE A 156 -1.28 8.17 11.70
N VAL A 157 -1.48 6.88 11.41
CA VAL A 157 -1.18 5.81 12.36
C VAL A 157 0.34 5.63 12.54
N PRO A 158 1.15 5.38 11.50
CA PRO A 158 2.61 5.31 11.67
C PRO A 158 3.21 6.61 12.21
N TYR A 159 2.67 7.76 11.80
CA TYR A 159 3.07 9.05 12.33
C TYR A 159 2.82 9.13 13.85
N ALA A 160 1.64 8.72 14.30
CA ALA A 160 1.28 8.71 15.72
C ALA A 160 2.14 7.72 16.53
N VAL A 161 2.46 6.54 15.97
CA VAL A 161 3.36 5.58 16.63
C VAL A 161 4.68 6.23 17.01
N GLN A 162 5.28 6.98 16.09
CA GLN A 162 6.54 7.68 16.35
C GLN A 162 6.38 8.87 17.29
N GLN A 163 5.39 9.73 17.05
CA GLN A 163 5.17 10.93 17.86
C GLN A 163 4.83 10.61 19.32
N LEU A 164 4.09 9.56 19.56
CA LEU A 164 3.67 9.13 20.89
C LEU A 164 4.63 8.10 21.50
N LYS A 165 5.64 7.67 20.77
CA LYS A 165 6.58 6.61 21.16
C LYS A 165 5.88 5.30 21.55
N ALA A 166 4.75 5.01 20.88
CA ALA A 166 4.02 3.79 21.05
C ALA A 166 4.83 2.57 20.55
N VAL A 167 4.52 1.39 21.04
CA VAL A 167 5.23 0.17 20.64
C VAL A 167 4.83 -0.28 19.24
N ALA A 168 3.57 -0.03 18.86
CA ALA A 168 3.02 -0.45 17.59
C ALA A 168 1.69 0.27 17.33
N GLY A 169 1.13 0.03 16.17
CA GLY A 169 -0.19 0.55 15.81
C GLY A 169 -0.86 -0.32 14.75
N VAL A 170 -2.14 -0.12 14.62
CA VAL A 170 -2.97 -0.79 13.61
C VAL A 170 -3.84 0.23 12.90
N MET A 171 -3.91 0.12 11.58
CA MET A 171 -4.88 0.83 10.75
C MET A 171 -5.85 -0.16 10.12
N ILE A 172 -7.13 0.04 10.35
CA ILE A 172 -8.20 -0.79 9.79
C ILE A 172 -8.66 -0.17 8.47
N THR A 173 -8.25 -0.77 7.37
CA THR A 173 -8.57 -0.32 6.01
C THR A 173 -8.20 -1.37 4.97
N ALA A 174 -8.88 -1.40 3.84
CA ALA A 174 -8.48 -2.13 2.65
C ALA A 174 -7.98 -1.19 1.54
N SER A 175 -7.59 0.05 1.89
CA SER A 175 -7.03 1.03 0.94
C SER A 175 -7.98 1.29 -0.24
N HIS A 176 -7.54 1.00 -1.45
CA HIS A 176 -8.29 1.23 -2.69
C HIS A 176 -9.10 0.01 -3.18
N ASN A 177 -9.15 -1.06 -2.41
CA ASN A 177 -9.89 -2.26 -2.78
C ASN A 177 -11.40 -1.99 -2.85
N ARG A 178 -12.13 -2.91 -3.50
CA ARG A 178 -13.59 -2.83 -3.60
C ARG A 178 -14.25 -2.79 -2.21
N LYS A 179 -15.51 -2.36 -2.18
CA LYS A 179 -16.28 -2.15 -0.95
C LYS A 179 -16.45 -3.41 -0.08
N GLU A 180 -16.38 -4.59 -0.68
CA GLU A 180 -16.51 -5.87 0.01
C GLU A 180 -15.32 -6.16 0.93
N ASP A 181 -14.18 -5.56 0.67
CA ASP A 181 -12.92 -5.86 1.36
C ASP A 181 -12.71 -4.96 2.58
N ASN A 182 -11.98 -5.49 3.55
CA ASN A 182 -11.37 -4.73 4.62
C ASN A 182 -9.99 -5.30 4.97
N GLY A 183 -9.28 -4.67 5.88
CA GLY A 183 -7.92 -5.06 6.19
C GLY A 183 -7.43 -4.57 7.53
N TYR A 184 -6.28 -5.07 7.92
CA TYR A 184 -5.65 -4.88 9.20
C TYR A 184 -4.14 -4.68 8.97
N LYS A 185 -3.71 -3.41 8.92
CA LYS A 185 -2.31 -3.01 8.68
C LYS A 185 -1.61 -2.82 10.01
N VAL A 186 -0.50 -3.53 10.22
CA VAL A 186 0.27 -3.46 11.47
C VAL A 186 1.54 -2.63 11.28
N TYR A 187 1.71 -1.62 12.12
CA TYR A 187 2.88 -0.76 12.18
C TYR A 187 3.70 -1.07 13.44
N TRP A 188 5.02 -1.09 13.30
CA TRP A 188 5.93 -1.37 14.40
C TRP A 188 6.44 -0.08 15.04
N GLU A 189 7.22 -0.19 16.11
CA GLU A 189 7.75 0.96 16.84
C GLU A 189 8.58 1.92 15.99
N ASN A 190 9.16 1.43 14.90
CA ASN A 190 9.93 2.23 13.96
C ASN A 190 9.08 3.13 13.05
N GLY A 191 7.75 3.06 13.14
CA GLY A 191 6.83 3.83 12.30
C GLY A 191 6.63 3.27 10.90
N ALA A 192 7.12 2.06 10.61
CA ALA A 192 6.91 1.37 9.34
C ALA A 192 6.02 0.13 9.52
N GLN A 193 5.38 -0.32 8.45
CA GLN A 193 4.66 -1.60 8.48
C GLN A 193 5.63 -2.74 8.79
N ILE A 194 5.12 -3.76 9.48
CA ILE A 194 5.92 -4.93 9.87
C ILE A 194 6.47 -5.68 8.64
N THR A 195 7.71 -6.14 8.79
CA THR A 195 8.40 -7.02 7.84
C THR A 195 8.72 -8.35 8.50
N ALA A 196 9.31 -9.29 7.75
CA ALA A 196 9.86 -10.50 8.36
C ALA A 196 10.96 -10.13 9.38
N PRO A 197 11.05 -10.80 10.53
CA PRO A 197 10.32 -12.00 10.93
C PRO A 197 8.99 -11.71 11.66
N HIS A 198 8.65 -10.45 11.91
CA HIS A 198 7.50 -10.07 12.74
C HIS A 198 6.18 -10.65 12.24
N ASP A 199 5.93 -10.60 10.93
CA ASP A 199 4.72 -11.14 10.32
C ASP A 199 4.51 -12.62 10.63
N LYS A 200 5.54 -13.42 10.48
CA LYS A 200 5.50 -14.88 10.74
C LYS A 200 5.34 -15.19 12.23
N GLU A 201 6.06 -14.47 13.07
CA GLU A 201 6.00 -14.66 14.52
C GLU A 201 4.64 -14.26 15.09
N ILE A 202 4.02 -13.19 14.57
CA ILE A 202 2.66 -12.81 14.95
C ILE A 202 1.66 -13.89 14.55
N ILE A 203 1.77 -14.47 13.36
CA ILE A 203 0.88 -15.57 12.94
C ILE A 203 0.99 -16.76 13.89
N LYS A 204 2.19 -17.15 14.30
CA LYS A 204 2.39 -18.20 15.30
C LYS A 204 1.70 -17.87 16.63
N CYS A 205 1.84 -16.62 17.08
CA CYS A 205 1.18 -16.16 18.31
C CYS A 205 -0.36 -16.17 18.17
N ILE A 206 -0.90 -15.85 17.00
CA ILE A 206 -2.34 -15.94 16.75
C ILE A 206 -2.82 -17.40 16.89
N GLU A 207 -2.09 -18.34 16.33
CA GLU A 207 -2.42 -19.78 16.40
C GLU A 207 -2.42 -20.31 17.85
N GLU A 208 -1.61 -19.72 18.72
CA GLU A 208 -1.53 -20.08 20.14
C GLU A 208 -2.71 -19.54 20.97
N CYS A 209 -3.46 -18.55 20.51
CA CYS A 209 -4.51 -17.89 21.28
C CYS A 209 -5.73 -17.51 20.41
N VAL A 210 -6.30 -18.52 19.75
CA VAL A 210 -7.45 -18.34 18.84
C VAL A 210 -8.78 -18.17 19.57
N GLU A 211 -8.92 -18.72 20.76
CA GLU A 211 -10.14 -18.54 21.56
C GLU A 211 -10.19 -17.12 22.14
N PRO A 212 -11.31 -16.39 21.95
CA PRO A 212 -11.45 -15.05 22.49
C PRO A 212 -11.32 -15.02 24.01
N TRP A 213 -10.49 -14.09 24.50
CA TRP A 213 -10.31 -13.88 25.93
C TRP A 213 -11.50 -13.19 26.56
N ASN A 214 -11.63 -13.30 27.87
CA ASN A 214 -12.60 -12.54 28.63
C ASN A 214 -12.36 -11.04 28.42
N GLY A 215 -13.38 -10.32 28.00
CA GLY A 215 -13.31 -8.90 27.71
C GLY A 215 -12.94 -8.54 26.27
N SER A 216 -12.47 -9.48 25.44
CA SER A 216 -12.10 -9.20 24.03
C SER A 216 -13.27 -8.69 23.18
N TRP A 217 -14.49 -9.10 23.49
CA TRP A 217 -15.71 -8.63 22.83
C TRP A 217 -16.29 -7.34 23.39
N ASN A 218 -15.75 -6.81 24.48
CA ASN A 218 -16.31 -5.64 25.16
C ASN A 218 -15.84 -4.32 24.51
N GLU A 219 -16.45 -3.96 23.40
CA GLU A 219 -16.13 -2.71 22.69
C GLU A 219 -16.41 -1.44 23.50
N ASN A 220 -17.24 -1.53 24.56
CA ASN A 220 -17.51 -0.39 25.46
C ASN A 220 -16.27 0.05 26.25
N LEU A 221 -15.24 -0.78 26.34
CA LEU A 221 -13.98 -0.40 26.98
C LEU A 221 -13.33 0.84 26.34
N VAL A 222 -13.57 1.07 25.06
CA VAL A 222 -13.09 2.27 24.36
C VAL A 222 -13.66 3.54 25.00
N ASP A 223 -14.91 3.51 25.46
CA ASP A 223 -15.58 4.65 26.06
C ASP A 223 -15.41 4.72 27.59
N THR A 224 -15.15 3.59 28.25
CA THR A 224 -15.15 3.48 29.72
C THR A 224 -13.77 3.34 30.35
N SER A 225 -12.76 2.84 29.61
CA SER A 225 -11.43 2.62 30.17
C SER A 225 -10.65 3.93 30.35
N PRO A 226 -10.03 4.17 31.50
CA PRO A 226 -9.14 5.31 31.70
C PRO A 226 -7.83 5.19 30.93
N LEU A 227 -7.51 4.02 30.37
CA LEU A 227 -6.30 3.78 29.57
C LEU A 227 -6.47 4.15 28.10
N ARG A 228 -7.68 4.52 27.69
CA ARG A 228 -7.94 5.03 26.34
C ARG A 228 -7.69 6.53 26.31
N GLN A 229 -6.88 6.95 25.33
CA GLN A 229 -6.66 8.37 25.01
C GLN A 229 -7.04 8.63 23.56
N ASP A 230 -7.55 9.83 23.27
CA ASP A 230 -7.80 10.28 21.89
C ASP A 230 -6.64 11.13 21.42
N PRO A 231 -5.83 10.67 20.46
CA PRO A 231 -4.68 11.42 19.98
C PRO A 231 -5.02 12.38 18.84
N LEU A 232 -6.27 12.45 18.37
CA LEU A 232 -6.66 13.10 17.13
C LEU A 232 -6.15 14.54 17.02
N LYS A 233 -6.49 15.39 18.00
CA LYS A 233 -6.11 16.81 17.95
C LYS A 233 -4.60 16.99 17.96
N LYS A 234 -3.92 16.32 18.87
CA LYS A 234 -2.45 16.41 19.00
C LYS A 234 -1.75 15.95 17.71
N ILE A 235 -2.18 14.82 17.17
CA ILE A 235 -1.56 14.25 15.96
C ILE A 235 -1.84 15.10 14.73
N CYS A 236 -3.07 15.60 14.56
CA CYS A 236 -3.38 16.53 13.46
C CYS A 236 -2.54 17.80 13.54
N ASP A 237 -2.45 18.41 14.70
CA ASP A 237 -1.67 19.65 14.90
C ASP A 237 -0.17 19.41 14.63
N CYS A 238 0.40 18.35 15.19
CA CYS A 238 1.80 17.99 14.95
C CYS A 238 2.08 17.68 13.47
N TYR A 239 1.19 16.93 12.85
CA TYR A 239 1.33 16.57 11.43
C TYR A 239 1.34 17.81 10.54
N MET A 240 0.42 18.74 10.74
CA MET A 240 0.36 19.99 9.95
C MET A 240 1.57 20.89 10.20
N GLU A 241 2.08 20.94 11.43
CA GLU A 241 3.33 21.68 11.72
C GLU A 241 4.55 21.03 11.04
N ASP A 242 4.66 19.70 11.06
CA ASP A 242 5.74 19.02 10.35
C ASP A 242 5.60 19.18 8.82
N LEU A 243 4.38 19.19 8.31
CA LEU A 243 4.10 19.41 6.89
C LEU A 243 4.61 20.78 6.40
N LYS A 244 4.48 21.81 7.21
CA LYS A 244 4.99 23.15 6.89
C LYS A 244 6.49 23.19 6.64
N LYS A 245 7.26 22.25 7.18
CA LYS A 245 8.71 22.16 6.98
C LYS A 245 9.10 21.85 5.54
N ILE A 246 8.21 21.29 4.75
CA ILE A 246 8.40 21.00 3.32
C ILE A 246 7.62 21.97 2.41
N CYS A 247 7.11 23.05 2.96
CA CYS A 247 6.54 24.18 2.23
C CYS A 247 7.64 25.20 1.94
N TYR A 248 7.98 25.38 0.67
CA TYR A 248 9.11 26.21 0.26
C TYR A 248 8.72 27.54 -0.40
N HIS A 249 7.47 27.67 -0.87
CA HIS A 249 6.99 28.82 -1.65
C HIS A 249 5.64 29.34 -1.16
N ARG A 250 5.51 29.53 0.15
CA ARG A 250 4.23 29.92 0.76
C ARG A 250 3.65 31.20 0.16
N GLU A 251 4.49 32.20 -0.13
CA GLU A 251 4.01 33.46 -0.74
C GLU A 251 3.39 33.24 -2.11
N LEU A 252 3.98 32.37 -2.96
CA LEU A 252 3.41 32.01 -4.25
C LEU A 252 2.08 31.27 -4.07
N ASN A 253 1.99 30.41 -3.08
CA ASN A 253 0.78 29.64 -2.78
C ASN A 253 -0.37 30.58 -2.35
N GLU A 254 -0.08 31.59 -1.55
CA GLU A 254 -1.06 32.59 -1.08
C GLU A 254 -1.58 33.48 -2.21
N GLN A 255 -0.76 33.75 -3.22
CA GLN A 255 -1.05 34.67 -4.32
C GLN A 255 -1.57 34.01 -5.58
N THR A 256 -1.48 32.69 -5.69
CA THR A 256 -1.80 31.98 -6.94
C THR A 256 -3.28 32.09 -7.31
N SER A 257 -3.54 32.26 -8.60
CA SER A 257 -4.88 32.12 -9.20
C SER A 257 -5.18 30.70 -9.63
N LEU A 258 -4.21 29.78 -9.54
CA LEU A 258 -4.38 28.38 -9.92
C LEU A 258 -5.37 27.70 -8.96
N LYS A 259 -6.38 27.04 -9.54
CA LYS A 259 -7.39 26.31 -8.79
C LYS A 259 -7.12 24.80 -8.87
N PHE A 260 -7.39 24.12 -7.77
CA PHE A 260 -7.27 22.67 -7.65
C PHE A 260 -8.61 22.05 -7.33
N VAL A 261 -8.90 20.92 -7.96
CA VAL A 261 -10.03 20.06 -7.59
C VAL A 261 -9.48 18.85 -6.84
N HIS A 262 -10.14 18.46 -5.76
CA HIS A 262 -9.79 17.27 -4.98
C HIS A 262 -10.98 16.32 -4.88
N THR A 263 -10.72 15.03 -5.06
CA THR A 263 -11.64 13.96 -4.69
C THR A 263 -11.01 13.02 -3.66
N SER A 264 -11.78 12.66 -2.65
CA SER A 264 -11.41 11.65 -1.64
C SER A 264 -11.96 10.26 -1.97
N PHE A 265 -12.58 10.06 -3.12
CA PHE A 265 -13.18 8.78 -3.55
C PHE A 265 -14.03 8.12 -2.46
N HIS A 266 -14.94 8.91 -1.84
CA HIS A 266 -15.82 8.44 -0.75
C HIS A 266 -15.07 7.98 0.50
N GLY A 267 -13.81 8.37 0.64
CA GLY A 267 -12.95 7.98 1.76
C GLY A 267 -12.74 9.08 2.79
N VAL A 268 -11.61 9.05 3.45
CA VAL A 268 -11.30 9.90 4.61
C VAL A 268 -10.60 11.21 4.28
N GLY A 269 -10.13 11.41 3.05
CA GLY A 269 -9.12 12.43 2.73
C GLY A 269 -9.59 13.88 2.76
N HIS A 270 -10.87 14.17 2.63
CA HIS A 270 -11.37 15.53 2.41
C HIS A 270 -10.88 16.54 3.45
N ASP A 271 -11.19 16.34 4.72
CA ASP A 271 -10.85 17.30 5.78
C ASP A 271 -9.34 17.48 5.94
N TYR A 272 -8.59 16.41 5.77
CA TYR A 272 -7.13 16.41 5.94
C TYR A 272 -6.40 17.08 4.78
N VAL A 273 -6.87 16.91 3.56
CA VAL A 273 -6.34 17.63 2.38
C VAL A 273 -6.69 19.10 2.45
N GLN A 274 -7.89 19.46 2.88
CA GLN A 274 -8.28 20.86 3.15
C GLN A 274 -7.29 21.50 4.16
N ALA A 275 -7.03 20.83 5.26
CA ALA A 275 -6.09 21.31 6.28
C ALA A 275 -4.65 21.42 5.77
N ALA A 276 -4.20 20.47 4.94
CA ALA A 276 -2.86 20.50 4.33
C ALA A 276 -2.70 21.69 3.38
N PHE A 277 -3.70 21.98 2.56
CA PHE A 277 -3.67 23.15 1.68
C PHE A 277 -3.62 24.44 2.48
N LYS A 278 -4.39 24.54 3.55
CA LYS A 278 -4.33 25.69 4.47
C LYS A 278 -2.94 25.83 5.09
N ALA A 279 -2.32 24.73 5.51
CA ALA A 279 -0.97 24.74 6.08
C ALA A 279 0.08 25.28 5.11
N PHE A 280 -0.11 25.09 3.81
CA PHE A 280 0.76 25.62 2.75
C PHE A 280 0.37 27.04 2.28
N GLY A 281 -0.66 27.65 2.83
CA GLY A 281 -1.13 28.98 2.45
C GLY A 281 -2.06 29.04 1.26
N PHE A 282 -2.52 27.89 0.75
CA PHE A 282 -3.48 27.84 -0.36
C PHE A 282 -4.91 28.15 0.09
N GLN A 283 -5.70 28.66 -0.85
CA GLN A 283 -7.16 28.55 -0.77
C GLN A 283 -7.56 27.06 -0.78
N PRO A 284 -8.67 26.69 -0.13
CA PRO A 284 -9.10 25.30 -0.11
C PRO A 284 -9.28 24.74 -1.53
N PRO A 285 -8.85 23.50 -1.79
CA PRO A 285 -9.17 22.85 -3.06
C PRO A 285 -10.67 22.63 -3.18
N ILE A 286 -11.18 22.66 -4.41
CA ILE A 286 -12.60 22.49 -4.69
C ILE A 286 -12.94 21.00 -4.58
N PRO A 287 -13.78 20.58 -3.63
CA PRO A 287 -14.11 19.16 -3.49
C PRO A 287 -15.13 18.72 -4.54
N VAL A 288 -15.02 17.47 -4.98
CA VAL A 288 -16.05 16.82 -5.78
C VAL A 288 -17.23 16.47 -4.87
N PRO A 289 -18.40 17.14 -5.01
CA PRO A 289 -19.48 17.00 -4.02
C PRO A 289 -19.97 15.57 -3.83
N GLU A 290 -20.07 14.80 -4.92
CA GLU A 290 -20.56 13.42 -4.91
C GLU A 290 -19.60 12.43 -4.23
N GLN A 291 -18.34 12.81 -4.05
CA GLN A 291 -17.27 11.92 -3.56
C GLN A 291 -16.58 12.43 -2.31
N LYS A 292 -16.89 13.63 -1.84
CA LYS A 292 -16.14 14.25 -0.74
C LYS A 292 -16.39 13.60 0.62
N ASP A 293 -17.63 13.20 0.89
CA ASP A 293 -18.00 12.60 2.16
C ASP A 293 -17.83 11.09 2.13
N PRO A 294 -17.45 10.48 3.25
CA PRO A 294 -17.33 9.02 3.34
C PRO A 294 -18.61 8.29 2.96
N ASP A 295 -18.47 7.31 2.10
CA ASP A 295 -19.56 6.42 1.67
C ASP A 295 -19.01 4.99 1.58
N PRO A 296 -19.41 4.09 2.50
CA PRO A 296 -18.90 2.71 2.50
C PRO A 296 -19.31 1.90 1.27
N ASP A 297 -20.29 2.35 0.49
CA ASP A 297 -20.70 1.71 -0.75
C ASP A 297 -19.96 2.20 -1.99
N PHE A 298 -19.14 3.25 -1.88
CA PHE A 298 -18.42 3.87 -3.01
C PHE A 298 -19.33 4.08 -4.23
N SER A 299 -20.47 4.72 -4.03
CA SER A 299 -21.64 4.70 -4.93
C SER A 299 -21.38 5.20 -6.35
N THR A 300 -20.36 6.01 -6.57
CA THR A 300 -20.03 6.55 -7.91
C THR A 300 -18.97 5.76 -8.66
N VAL A 301 -18.27 4.83 -8.01
CA VAL A 301 -17.16 4.05 -8.62
C VAL A 301 -17.21 2.60 -8.16
N LYS A 302 -17.01 1.66 -9.08
CA LYS A 302 -16.94 0.23 -8.75
C LYS A 302 -15.69 -0.11 -7.95
N CYS A 303 -14.57 0.51 -8.32
CA CYS A 303 -13.29 0.34 -7.66
C CYS A 303 -12.73 1.73 -7.34
N PRO A 304 -12.60 2.09 -6.05
CA PRO A 304 -12.15 3.43 -5.64
C PRO A 304 -10.63 3.55 -5.73
N ASN A 305 -10.05 3.16 -6.85
CA ASN A 305 -8.62 3.20 -7.11
C ASN A 305 -8.28 4.33 -8.10
N PRO A 306 -7.67 5.44 -7.65
CA PRO A 306 -7.30 6.54 -8.53
C PRO A 306 -6.30 6.15 -9.63
N GLU A 307 -5.57 5.06 -9.47
CA GLU A 307 -4.64 4.53 -10.47
C GLU A 307 -5.36 4.04 -11.74
N GLU A 308 -6.66 3.74 -11.67
CA GLU A 308 -7.47 3.38 -12.84
C GLU A 308 -7.59 4.51 -13.88
N GLY A 309 -7.17 5.72 -13.52
CA GLY A 309 -7.00 6.83 -14.43
C GLY A 309 -8.29 7.54 -14.80
N GLU A 310 -8.39 7.98 -16.06
CA GLU A 310 -9.47 8.86 -16.54
C GLU A 310 -10.88 8.29 -16.30
N SER A 311 -11.04 6.98 -16.41
CA SER A 311 -12.34 6.32 -16.23
C SER A 311 -12.96 6.53 -14.85
N VAL A 312 -12.14 6.65 -13.79
CA VAL A 312 -12.63 6.89 -12.41
C VAL A 312 -12.58 8.35 -12.01
N LEU A 313 -11.89 9.20 -12.77
CA LEU A 313 -11.74 10.64 -12.50
C LEU A 313 -12.79 11.51 -13.20
N GLU A 314 -13.74 10.93 -13.92
CA GLU A 314 -14.71 11.67 -14.75
C GLU A 314 -15.41 12.81 -14.02
N LEU A 315 -15.94 12.58 -12.81
CA LEU A 315 -16.59 13.62 -12.02
C LEU A 315 -15.64 14.75 -11.65
N SER A 316 -14.40 14.41 -11.32
CA SER A 316 -13.37 15.39 -10.99
C SER A 316 -12.98 16.25 -12.19
N LEU A 317 -12.82 15.64 -13.36
CA LEU A 317 -12.45 16.34 -14.59
C LEU A 317 -13.57 17.29 -15.04
N ARG A 318 -14.83 16.87 -14.97
CA ARG A 318 -15.99 17.71 -15.28
C ARG A 318 -16.08 18.92 -14.34
N LEU A 319 -15.90 18.69 -13.04
CA LEU A 319 -15.92 19.78 -12.07
C LEU A 319 -14.78 20.77 -12.33
N ALA A 320 -13.58 20.26 -12.62
CA ALA A 320 -12.42 21.09 -12.92
C ALA A 320 -12.67 21.97 -14.16
N GLU A 321 -13.26 21.44 -15.21
CA GLU A 321 -13.62 22.21 -16.40
C GLU A 321 -14.64 23.31 -16.07
N LYS A 322 -15.68 22.97 -15.32
CA LYS A 322 -16.72 23.92 -14.88
C LYS A 322 -16.14 25.06 -14.03
N GLU A 323 -15.23 24.76 -13.14
CA GLU A 323 -14.64 25.72 -12.20
C GLU A 323 -13.36 26.39 -12.75
N SER A 324 -12.97 26.08 -13.96
CA SER A 324 -11.71 26.54 -14.58
C SER A 324 -10.46 26.16 -13.76
N ALA A 325 -10.50 25.00 -13.13
CA ALA A 325 -9.35 24.42 -12.46
C ALA A 325 -8.50 23.62 -13.45
N LYS A 326 -7.19 23.75 -13.36
CA LYS A 326 -6.25 23.12 -14.30
C LYS A 326 -5.64 21.83 -13.77
N VAL A 327 -5.74 21.57 -12.48
CA VAL A 327 -5.13 20.44 -11.81
C VAL A 327 -6.16 19.75 -10.92
N VAL A 328 -6.20 18.43 -11.05
CA VAL A 328 -6.99 17.54 -10.18
C VAL A 328 -6.04 16.69 -9.36
N VAL A 329 -6.29 16.61 -8.07
CA VAL A 329 -5.63 15.69 -7.15
C VAL A 329 -6.66 14.73 -6.56
N ALA A 330 -6.34 13.44 -6.56
CA ALA A 330 -7.24 12.40 -6.08
C ALA A 330 -6.53 11.51 -5.06
N THR A 331 -7.14 11.36 -3.88
CA THR A 331 -6.65 10.42 -2.86
C THR A 331 -7.58 9.20 -2.82
N ASP A 332 -7.02 8.02 -2.57
CA ASP A 332 -7.82 6.81 -2.38
C ASP A 332 -8.53 6.83 -1.02
N PRO A 333 -9.41 5.86 -0.71
CA PRO A 333 -10.25 5.94 0.49
C PRO A 333 -9.51 6.12 1.82
N ASP A 334 -8.33 5.56 1.98
CA ASP A 334 -7.50 5.74 3.19
C ASP A 334 -6.42 6.83 3.03
N ALA A 335 -6.44 7.55 1.91
CA ALA A 335 -5.63 8.73 1.61
C ALA A 335 -4.10 8.52 1.72
N ASP A 336 -3.62 7.30 1.47
CA ASP A 336 -2.18 7.03 1.41
C ASP A 336 -1.59 7.15 -0.01
N ARG A 337 -2.43 7.27 -1.04
CA ARG A 337 -2.04 7.36 -2.46
C ARG A 337 -2.52 8.66 -3.10
N LEU A 338 -1.88 9.02 -4.22
CA LEU A 338 -2.22 10.23 -4.97
C LEU A 338 -2.21 9.97 -6.47
N ALA A 339 -3.32 10.31 -7.15
CA ALA A 339 -3.34 10.51 -8.60
C ALA A 339 -3.46 11.99 -8.92
N VAL A 340 -2.88 12.39 -10.05
CA VAL A 340 -2.86 13.78 -10.52
C VAL A 340 -3.25 13.82 -12.00
N ALA A 341 -4.13 14.74 -12.35
CA ALA A 341 -4.45 15.07 -13.73
C ALA A 341 -4.25 16.56 -13.98
N GLU A 342 -3.77 16.90 -15.18
CA GLU A 342 -3.52 18.27 -15.59
C GLU A 342 -4.12 18.51 -16.98
N GLN A 343 -4.87 19.61 -17.11
CA GLN A 343 -5.42 20.02 -18.40
C GLN A 343 -4.32 20.62 -19.29
N GLN A 344 -4.18 20.08 -20.50
CA GLN A 344 -3.21 20.54 -21.47
C GLN A 344 -3.77 21.69 -22.31
N GLU A 345 -2.92 22.37 -23.08
CA GLU A 345 -3.30 23.50 -23.94
C GLU A 345 -4.42 23.17 -24.93
N ASN A 346 -4.46 21.92 -25.42
CA ASN A 346 -5.50 21.44 -26.34
C ASN A 346 -6.84 21.14 -25.64
N GLY A 347 -6.95 21.39 -24.32
CA GLY A 347 -8.13 21.11 -23.52
C GLY A 347 -8.27 19.67 -23.04
N ARG A 348 -7.43 18.76 -23.50
CA ARG A 348 -7.42 17.37 -23.03
C ARG A 348 -6.73 17.24 -21.68
N TRP A 349 -7.11 16.23 -20.92
CA TRP A 349 -6.52 15.93 -19.64
C TRP A 349 -5.40 14.89 -19.78
N LYS A 350 -4.29 15.16 -19.13
CA LYS A 350 -3.23 14.17 -18.92
C LYS A 350 -3.33 13.65 -17.50
N VAL A 351 -3.51 12.34 -17.36
CA VAL A 351 -3.40 11.65 -16.07
C VAL A 351 -1.99 11.10 -15.97
N PHE A 352 -1.24 11.56 -14.95
CA PHE A 352 0.14 11.13 -14.75
C PHE A 352 0.20 9.73 -14.16
N THR A 353 1.15 8.92 -14.63
CA THR A 353 1.46 7.65 -14.00
C THR A 353 2.25 7.87 -12.69
N GLY A 354 2.29 6.85 -11.83
CA GLY A 354 3.10 6.91 -10.61
C GLY A 354 4.58 7.16 -10.89
N ASN A 355 5.11 6.56 -11.94
CA ASN A 355 6.50 6.76 -12.36
C ASN A 355 6.77 8.18 -12.85
N GLU A 356 5.83 8.77 -13.59
CA GLU A 356 5.92 10.17 -14.03
C GLU A 356 5.86 11.14 -12.86
N LEU A 357 4.95 10.92 -11.92
CA LEU A 357 4.87 11.72 -10.70
C LEU A 357 6.15 11.61 -9.86
N ALA A 358 6.73 10.43 -9.79
CA ALA A 358 8.00 10.22 -9.09
C ALA A 358 9.15 11.01 -9.70
N ALA A 359 9.19 11.14 -11.02
CA ALA A 359 10.17 12.02 -11.69
C ALA A 359 9.99 13.48 -11.26
N LEU A 360 8.75 13.96 -11.23
CA LEU A 360 8.42 15.31 -10.79
C LEU A 360 8.76 15.52 -9.30
N PHE A 361 8.32 14.62 -8.43
CA PHE A 361 8.61 14.72 -6.99
C PHE A 361 10.10 14.62 -6.68
N GLY A 362 10.81 13.70 -7.32
CA GLY A 362 12.26 13.55 -7.13
C GLY A 362 13.03 14.81 -7.54
N TRP A 363 12.72 15.35 -8.70
CA TRP A 363 13.26 16.64 -9.13
C TRP A 363 12.94 17.75 -8.14
N TRP A 364 11.68 17.86 -7.73
CA TRP A 364 11.22 18.92 -6.81
C TRP A 364 11.89 18.84 -5.45
N MET A 365 11.85 17.68 -4.82
CA MET A 365 12.41 17.50 -3.48
C MET A 365 13.91 17.73 -3.46
N PHE A 366 14.62 17.28 -4.49
CA PHE A 366 16.07 17.54 -4.60
C PHE A 366 16.36 19.02 -4.84
N SER A 367 15.63 19.67 -5.76
CA SER A 367 15.81 21.09 -6.08
C SER A 367 15.56 21.99 -4.86
N CYS A 368 14.51 21.70 -4.10
CA CYS A 368 14.20 22.42 -2.86
C CYS A 368 15.28 22.20 -1.80
N TRP A 369 15.74 20.98 -1.63
CA TRP A 369 16.85 20.68 -0.72
C TRP A 369 18.11 21.48 -1.10
N LYS A 370 18.48 21.44 -2.36
CA LYS A 370 19.67 22.15 -2.87
C LYS A 370 19.60 23.67 -2.65
N ALA A 371 18.42 24.26 -2.87
CA ALA A 371 18.20 25.70 -2.69
C ALA A 371 18.19 26.13 -1.24
N ASN A 372 17.83 25.26 -0.30
CA ASN A 372 17.64 25.58 1.13
C ASN A 372 18.65 24.88 2.05
N ARG A 373 19.63 24.16 1.50
CA ARG A 373 20.63 23.45 2.30
C ARG A 373 21.54 24.41 3.04
N SER A 374 22.05 23.97 4.20
CA SER A 374 23.15 24.64 4.90
C SER A 374 24.47 24.50 4.11
N GLU A 375 25.43 25.39 4.34
CA GLU A 375 26.74 25.36 3.69
C GLU A 375 27.50 24.05 3.97
N ASP A 376 27.25 23.42 5.13
CA ASP A 376 27.88 22.17 5.55
C ASP A 376 27.17 20.91 5.05
N ALA A 377 26.04 21.04 4.36
CA ALA A 377 25.26 19.90 3.87
C ALA A 377 25.96 19.22 2.70
N ASP A 378 26.20 17.90 2.85
CA ASP A 378 26.86 17.07 1.84
C ASP A 378 25.81 16.23 1.07
N VAL A 379 25.77 16.43 -0.23
CA VAL A 379 24.91 15.66 -1.13
C VAL A 379 25.15 14.15 -1.05
N LYS A 380 26.37 13.73 -0.70
CA LYS A 380 26.71 12.31 -0.50
C LYS A 380 26.02 11.68 0.71
N ASN A 381 25.40 12.49 1.57
CA ASN A 381 24.62 12.01 2.70
C ASN A 381 23.13 11.87 2.38
N VAL A 382 22.71 12.24 1.17
CA VAL A 382 21.33 12.30 0.72
C VAL A 382 20.94 11.03 -0.04
N TYR A 383 19.76 10.50 0.24
CA TYR A 383 19.22 9.27 -0.33
C TYR A 383 17.81 9.49 -0.88
N MET A 384 17.49 8.77 -1.94
CA MET A 384 16.13 8.50 -2.40
C MET A 384 15.97 7.01 -2.65
N LEU A 385 14.77 6.49 -2.46
CA LEU A 385 14.48 5.06 -2.56
C LEU A 385 13.27 4.81 -3.48
N ALA A 386 13.27 3.63 -4.10
CA ALA A 386 12.11 3.12 -4.83
C ALA A 386 12.07 1.59 -4.74
N THR A 387 10.93 1.00 -5.07
CA THR A 387 10.85 -0.46 -5.20
C THR A 387 11.52 -0.93 -6.48
N THR A 388 11.92 -2.20 -6.52
CA THR A 388 12.58 -2.82 -7.69
C THR A 388 11.73 -2.84 -8.95
N VAL A 389 10.41 -2.71 -8.82
CA VAL A 389 9.45 -2.69 -9.94
C VAL A 389 9.04 -1.28 -10.36
N SER A 390 9.53 -0.27 -9.67
CA SER A 390 9.29 1.16 -9.96
C SER A 390 10.32 1.70 -10.95
N SER A 391 10.05 2.87 -11.53
CA SER A 391 10.96 3.54 -12.46
C SER A 391 12.34 3.77 -11.86
N LYS A 392 13.38 3.68 -12.69
CA LYS A 392 14.76 3.99 -12.37
C LYS A 392 15.11 5.48 -12.55
N ILE A 393 14.12 6.34 -12.74
CA ILE A 393 14.36 7.78 -12.95
C ILE A 393 15.12 8.41 -11.78
N LEU A 394 14.82 8.02 -10.54
CA LEU A 394 15.53 8.53 -9.38
C LEU A 394 17.02 8.13 -9.40
N ARG A 395 17.34 6.95 -9.93
CA ARG A 395 18.72 6.50 -10.14
C ARG A 395 19.45 7.41 -11.13
N ALA A 396 18.80 7.77 -12.24
CA ALA A 396 19.37 8.67 -13.24
C ALA A 396 19.64 10.07 -12.66
N ILE A 397 18.70 10.60 -11.88
CA ILE A 397 18.86 11.88 -11.18
C ILE A 397 20.03 11.80 -10.18
N ALA A 398 20.06 10.75 -9.36
CA ALA A 398 21.10 10.53 -8.36
C ALA A 398 22.50 10.46 -8.97
N LEU A 399 22.66 9.72 -10.07
CA LEU A 399 23.95 9.60 -10.77
C LEU A 399 24.47 10.94 -11.25
N LYS A 400 23.61 11.81 -11.77
CA LYS A 400 24.00 13.13 -12.26
C LYS A 400 24.23 14.14 -11.13
N GLU A 401 23.40 14.12 -10.10
CA GLU A 401 23.42 15.11 -9.03
C GLU A 401 24.30 14.72 -7.84
N GLY A 402 24.69 13.45 -7.72
CA GLY A 402 25.67 12.97 -6.76
C GLY A 402 25.09 12.43 -5.44
N PHE A 403 23.78 12.28 -5.31
CA PHE A 403 23.18 11.61 -4.15
C PHE A 403 23.02 10.11 -4.37
N HIS A 404 22.55 9.39 -3.36
CA HIS A 404 22.39 7.94 -3.41
C HIS A 404 20.96 7.52 -3.76
N PHE A 405 20.86 6.51 -4.60
CA PHE A 405 19.60 5.82 -4.89
C PHE A 405 19.69 4.38 -4.42
N GLU A 406 18.67 3.91 -3.72
CA GLU A 406 18.54 2.50 -3.32
C GLU A 406 17.21 1.91 -3.76
N GLU A 407 17.24 0.62 -4.08
CA GLU A 407 16.02 -0.16 -4.35
C GLU A 407 15.68 -1.06 -3.17
N THR A 408 14.38 -1.29 -2.98
CA THR A 408 13.86 -2.27 -2.01
C THR A 408 12.99 -3.30 -2.72
N LEU A 409 12.67 -4.38 -2.02
CA LEU A 409 11.61 -5.29 -2.46
C LEU A 409 10.28 -4.54 -2.59
N PRO A 410 9.35 -5.01 -3.46
CA PRO A 410 8.01 -4.42 -3.55
C PRO A 410 7.27 -4.47 -2.21
N GLY A 411 6.56 -3.40 -1.91
CA GLY A 411 5.87 -3.17 -0.65
C GLY A 411 6.52 -2.06 0.15
N PHE A 412 5.74 -1.05 0.51
CA PHE A 412 6.26 0.15 1.18
C PHE A 412 6.84 -0.15 2.58
N LYS A 413 6.46 -1.28 3.17
CA LYS A 413 7.06 -1.80 4.41
C LYS A 413 8.59 -1.89 4.35
N TRP A 414 9.13 -2.29 3.20
CA TRP A 414 10.57 -2.38 2.99
C TRP A 414 11.22 -1.01 2.87
N ILE A 415 10.56 -0.08 2.19
CA ILE A 415 11.01 1.32 2.07
C ILE A 415 11.03 1.97 3.45
N GLY A 416 9.90 1.91 4.19
CA GLY A 416 9.80 2.55 5.50
C GLY A 416 10.84 2.04 6.49
N SER A 417 11.06 0.73 6.56
CA SER A 417 12.08 0.12 7.42
C SER A 417 13.49 0.55 7.01
N ARG A 418 13.80 0.56 5.71
CA ARG A 418 15.12 0.98 5.23
C ARG A 418 15.37 2.47 5.48
N VAL A 419 14.37 3.31 5.28
CA VAL A 419 14.48 4.75 5.56
C VAL A 419 14.79 4.99 7.04
N LYS A 420 14.12 4.28 7.94
CA LYS A 420 14.39 4.38 9.37
C LYS A 420 15.85 4.00 9.70
N ASP A 421 16.36 2.94 9.12
CA ASP A 421 17.77 2.54 9.29
C ASP A 421 18.72 3.63 8.80
N LEU A 422 18.44 4.25 7.66
CA LEU A 422 19.25 5.34 7.12
C LEU A 422 19.23 6.57 8.05
N LEU A 423 18.06 6.95 8.55
CA LEU A 423 17.92 8.07 9.48
C LEU A 423 18.66 7.82 10.79
N ASP A 424 18.59 6.60 11.33
CA ASP A 424 19.28 6.21 12.56
C ASP A 424 20.81 6.21 12.38
N ASN A 425 21.30 6.09 11.15
CA ASN A 425 22.73 6.20 10.80
C ASN A 425 23.13 7.62 10.34
N GLY A 426 22.31 8.62 10.62
CA GLY A 426 22.61 10.02 10.31
C GLY A 426 22.50 10.41 8.85
N LYS A 427 21.87 9.57 8.03
CA LYS A 427 21.60 9.88 6.61
C LYS A 427 20.34 10.72 6.48
N GLU A 428 20.23 11.41 5.36
CA GLU A 428 19.08 12.24 4.99
C GLU A 428 18.36 11.60 3.82
N VAL A 429 17.05 11.40 3.95
CA VAL A 429 16.21 10.85 2.89
C VAL A 429 15.20 11.92 2.47
N LEU A 430 15.16 12.26 1.17
CA LEU A 430 14.29 13.32 0.67
C LEU A 430 12.97 12.78 0.15
N PHE A 431 12.99 11.63 -0.51
CA PHE A 431 11.85 11.09 -1.22
C PHE A 431 11.97 9.58 -1.41
N ALA A 432 10.84 8.91 -1.41
CA ALA A 432 10.72 7.50 -1.80
C ALA A 432 9.35 7.25 -2.41
N PHE A 433 9.24 6.23 -3.26
CA PHE A 433 7.97 5.92 -3.89
C PHE A 433 7.84 4.45 -4.32
N GLU A 434 6.61 4.06 -4.59
CA GLU A 434 6.27 2.87 -5.36
C GLU A 434 5.37 3.26 -6.54
N GLU A 435 5.48 2.51 -7.65
CA GLU A 435 4.86 2.82 -8.96
C GLU A 435 3.33 2.94 -8.91
N SER A 436 2.70 2.29 -7.95
CA SER A 436 1.24 2.32 -7.78
C SER A 436 0.76 3.58 -7.03
N ILE A 437 1.28 4.73 -7.43
CA ILE A 437 0.94 6.07 -6.93
C ILE A 437 1.12 6.26 -5.41
N GLY A 438 2.11 5.59 -4.83
CA GLY A 438 2.47 5.73 -3.43
C GLY A 438 3.74 6.54 -3.24
N PHE A 439 3.66 7.66 -2.53
CA PHE A 439 4.75 8.64 -2.40
C PHE A 439 5.02 8.99 -0.94
N MET A 440 6.31 9.11 -0.62
CA MET A 440 6.79 9.60 0.67
C MET A 440 7.64 10.86 0.42
N CYS A 441 7.04 12.03 0.62
CA CYS A 441 7.71 13.33 0.49
C CYS A 441 8.25 13.74 1.86
N GLY A 442 9.56 13.70 2.04
CA GLY A 442 10.17 13.89 3.35
C GLY A 442 10.06 12.62 4.22
N THR A 443 10.37 12.73 5.51
CA THR A 443 10.51 11.59 6.43
C THR A 443 9.68 11.69 7.70
N SER A 444 8.70 12.59 7.73
CA SER A 444 7.78 12.69 8.87
C SER A 444 6.92 11.44 9.02
N VAL A 445 6.52 10.86 7.91
CA VAL A 445 5.77 9.60 7.83
C VAL A 445 6.59 8.58 7.05
N LEU A 446 6.82 7.41 7.61
CA LEU A 446 7.60 6.34 6.96
C LEU A 446 6.69 5.34 6.22
N ASP A 447 5.71 5.87 5.55
CA ASP A 447 4.78 5.15 4.68
C ASP A 447 4.33 6.09 3.56
N LYS A 448 3.54 5.58 2.63
CA LYS A 448 2.86 6.36 1.61
C LYS A 448 1.95 7.40 2.27
N ASP A 449 1.95 8.60 1.73
CA ASP A 449 1.11 9.69 2.24
C ASP A 449 0.54 10.52 1.10
N GLY A 450 -0.74 10.29 0.79
CA GLY A 450 -1.46 11.03 -0.25
C GLY A 450 -1.79 12.45 0.15
N VAL A 451 -1.91 12.74 1.44
CA VAL A 451 -2.22 14.09 1.95
C VAL A 451 -1.05 15.03 1.71
N SER A 452 0.15 14.65 2.15
CA SER A 452 1.36 15.45 1.90
C SER A 452 1.70 15.52 0.41
N ALA A 453 1.59 14.42 -0.32
CA ALA A 453 1.85 14.41 -1.75
C ALA A 453 0.91 15.35 -2.52
N ALA A 454 -0.37 15.42 -2.14
CA ALA A 454 -1.35 16.33 -2.77
C ALA A 454 -0.93 17.80 -2.65
N VAL A 455 -0.53 18.23 -1.47
CA VAL A 455 -0.16 19.64 -1.27
C VAL A 455 1.23 19.95 -1.83
N VAL A 456 2.15 19.00 -1.82
CA VAL A 456 3.47 19.16 -2.45
C VAL A 456 3.35 19.34 -3.96
N ILE A 457 2.52 18.52 -4.64
CA ILE A 457 2.32 18.69 -6.09
C ILE A 457 1.58 19.98 -6.41
N ALA A 458 0.68 20.45 -5.54
CA ALA A 458 0.01 21.74 -5.69
C ALA A 458 1.00 22.90 -5.63
N GLU A 459 1.93 22.89 -4.69
CA GLU A 459 3.00 23.89 -4.60
C GLU A 459 3.92 23.83 -5.82
N MET A 460 4.29 22.64 -6.26
CA MET A 460 5.09 22.44 -7.47
C MET A 460 4.39 23.02 -8.71
N ALA A 461 3.11 22.71 -8.89
CA ALA A 461 2.32 23.25 -10.01
C ALA A 461 2.22 24.77 -9.97
N THR A 462 2.07 25.35 -8.79
CA THR A 462 2.02 26.79 -8.56
C THR A 462 3.36 27.47 -8.89
N TYR A 463 4.46 26.89 -8.42
CA TYR A 463 5.81 27.36 -8.75
C TYR A 463 6.07 27.31 -10.25
N LEU A 464 5.70 26.22 -10.92
CA LEU A 464 5.87 26.06 -12.37
C LEU A 464 5.03 27.05 -13.16
N GLU A 465 3.78 27.29 -12.74
CA GLU A 465 2.91 28.29 -13.38
C GLU A 465 3.55 29.69 -13.31
N HIS A 466 4.15 30.04 -12.18
CA HIS A 466 4.90 31.30 -12.03
C HIS A 466 6.08 31.39 -13.01
N LYS A 467 6.61 30.26 -13.45
CA LYS A 467 7.68 30.15 -14.47
C LYS A 467 7.11 29.92 -15.88
N ASN A 468 5.81 30.04 -16.08
CA ASN A 468 5.11 29.76 -17.35
C ASN A 468 5.30 28.32 -17.83
N LEU A 469 5.36 27.37 -16.92
CA LEU A 469 5.47 25.93 -17.21
C LEU A 469 4.29 25.18 -16.61
N THR A 470 3.91 24.08 -17.27
CA THR A 470 3.00 23.07 -16.72
C THR A 470 3.80 21.92 -16.12
N LEU A 471 3.12 21.05 -15.36
CA LEU A 471 3.70 19.80 -14.86
C LEU A 471 4.18 18.91 -16.01
N ALA A 472 3.39 18.78 -17.08
CA ALA A 472 3.76 17.98 -18.25
C ALA A 472 4.99 18.53 -18.98
N GLN A 473 5.09 19.84 -19.12
CA GLN A 473 6.27 20.48 -19.72
C GLN A 473 7.53 20.26 -18.86
N LYS A 474 7.39 20.37 -17.55
CA LYS A 474 8.51 20.09 -16.63
C LYS A 474 8.96 18.64 -16.67
N LEU A 475 8.02 17.71 -16.78
CA LEU A 475 8.34 16.29 -16.94
C LEU A 475 9.22 16.05 -18.19
N ILE A 476 8.90 16.68 -19.30
CA ILE A 476 9.72 16.61 -20.53
C ILE A 476 11.12 17.16 -20.28
N GLU A 477 11.24 18.32 -19.61
CA GLU A 477 12.55 18.90 -19.27
C GLU A 477 13.39 17.96 -18.38
N ILE A 478 12.75 17.27 -17.43
CA ILE A 478 13.42 16.27 -16.58
C ILE A 478 13.97 15.12 -17.44
N TYR A 479 13.18 14.61 -18.38
CA TYR A 479 13.61 13.55 -19.27
C TYR A 479 14.72 13.99 -20.24
N GLU A 480 14.67 15.22 -20.73
CA GLU A 480 15.73 15.80 -21.55
C GLU A 480 17.04 15.94 -20.77
N THR A 481 16.95 16.23 -19.48
CA THR A 481 18.12 16.40 -18.60
C THR A 481 18.73 15.07 -18.15
N TYR A 482 17.90 14.10 -17.77
CA TYR A 482 18.34 12.85 -17.13
C TYR A 482 18.16 11.61 -17.99
N GLY A 483 17.48 11.72 -19.11
CA GLY A 483 17.13 10.63 -20.02
C GLY A 483 15.66 10.21 -19.91
N TYR A 484 15.08 9.83 -21.03
CA TYR A 484 13.71 9.33 -21.07
C TYR A 484 13.60 8.01 -20.31
N HIS A 485 12.58 7.92 -19.47
CA HIS A 485 12.20 6.70 -18.76
C HIS A 485 10.75 6.39 -19.12
N ILE A 486 10.58 5.35 -19.94
CA ILE A 486 9.28 4.95 -20.48
C ILE A 486 8.93 3.59 -19.90
N SER A 487 7.87 3.52 -19.12
CA SER A 487 7.46 2.30 -18.43
C SER A 487 6.18 1.73 -19.02
N LYS A 488 6.11 0.39 -19.13
CA LYS A 488 4.89 -0.35 -19.47
C LYS A 488 4.74 -1.54 -18.53
N THR A 489 3.55 -1.69 -17.98
CA THR A 489 3.22 -2.75 -17.03
C THR A 489 1.92 -3.42 -17.47
N SER A 490 1.89 -4.74 -17.44
CA SER A 490 0.66 -5.50 -17.64
C SER A 490 0.77 -6.88 -16.98
N TYR A 491 -0.24 -7.72 -17.16
CA TYR A 491 -0.25 -9.04 -16.55
C TYR A 491 -1.04 -10.05 -17.36
N PHE A 492 -0.78 -11.32 -17.06
CA PHE A 492 -1.57 -12.47 -17.50
C PHE A 492 -2.21 -13.13 -16.29
N LEU A 493 -3.43 -13.64 -16.47
CA LEU A 493 -4.07 -14.53 -15.51
C LEU A 493 -3.56 -15.97 -15.72
N CYS A 494 -3.25 -16.64 -14.63
CA CYS A 494 -2.88 -18.05 -14.63
C CYS A 494 -3.39 -18.69 -13.35
N TYR A 495 -4.40 -19.53 -13.48
CA TYR A 495 -5.07 -20.19 -12.34
C TYR A 495 -4.41 -21.51 -11.93
N ASP A 496 -3.36 -21.91 -12.62
CA ASP A 496 -2.65 -23.17 -12.38
C ASP A 496 -1.26 -22.91 -11.75
N PRO A 497 -1.12 -23.05 -10.42
CA PRO A 497 0.16 -22.83 -9.76
C PRO A 497 1.33 -23.66 -10.30
N PRO A 498 1.16 -24.94 -10.69
CA PRO A 498 2.24 -25.70 -11.34
C PRO A 498 2.76 -25.07 -12.64
N THR A 499 1.87 -24.48 -13.45
CA THR A 499 2.26 -23.76 -14.67
C THR A 499 3.12 -22.55 -14.37
N ILE A 500 2.75 -21.75 -13.37
CA ILE A 500 3.53 -20.60 -12.92
C ILE A 500 4.94 -21.06 -12.49
N LYS A 501 5.02 -22.09 -11.67
CA LYS A 501 6.29 -22.65 -11.21
C LYS A 501 7.15 -23.11 -12.38
N ARG A 502 6.57 -23.81 -13.35
CA ARG A 502 7.26 -24.31 -14.55
C ARG A 502 7.85 -23.17 -15.39
N ILE A 503 7.11 -22.07 -15.57
CA ILE A 503 7.57 -20.90 -16.34
C ILE A 503 8.85 -20.35 -15.70
N PHE A 504 8.86 -20.12 -14.40
CA PHE A 504 10.04 -19.56 -13.70
C PHE A 504 11.19 -20.56 -13.61
N GLU A 505 10.93 -21.86 -13.41
CA GLU A 505 11.97 -22.89 -13.42
C GLU A 505 12.63 -23.02 -14.80
N LYS A 506 11.86 -22.87 -15.89
CA LYS A 506 12.41 -22.82 -17.24
C LYS A 506 13.36 -21.64 -17.42
N LEU A 507 13.05 -20.47 -16.86
CA LEU A 507 13.94 -19.29 -16.93
C LEU A 507 15.22 -19.50 -16.15
N ARG A 508 15.20 -20.28 -15.06
CA ARG A 508 16.39 -20.63 -14.27
C ARG A 508 17.26 -21.72 -14.91
N ASN A 509 16.70 -22.47 -15.86
CA ASN A 509 17.37 -23.55 -16.58
C ASN A 509 17.11 -23.38 -18.09
N PHE A 510 17.40 -22.20 -18.64
CA PHE A 510 16.94 -21.81 -19.97
C PHE A 510 17.61 -22.59 -21.11
N ASP A 511 18.92 -22.42 -21.27
CA ASP A 511 19.70 -23.12 -22.30
C ASP A 511 20.31 -24.42 -21.77
N THR A 512 20.75 -24.38 -20.51
CA THR A 512 21.33 -25.52 -19.80
C THR A 512 20.91 -25.47 -18.33
N PRO A 513 21.02 -26.58 -17.57
CA PRO A 513 20.71 -26.57 -16.15
C PRO A 513 21.46 -25.47 -15.39
N GLN A 514 20.77 -24.75 -14.53
CA GLN A 514 21.28 -23.65 -13.71
C GLN A 514 21.78 -22.42 -14.46
N CYS A 515 21.35 -22.25 -15.73
CA CYS A 515 21.69 -21.10 -16.55
C CYS A 515 20.49 -20.23 -16.87
N TYR A 516 20.55 -18.95 -16.53
CA TYR A 516 19.59 -17.94 -16.95
C TYR A 516 19.79 -17.59 -18.42
N PRO A 517 18.78 -17.07 -19.13
CA PRO A 517 18.92 -16.70 -20.53
C PRO A 517 19.93 -15.55 -20.72
N SER A 518 20.73 -15.62 -21.78
CA SER A 518 21.65 -14.57 -22.22
C SER A 518 21.01 -13.62 -23.21
N PHE A 519 19.93 -14.05 -23.85
CA PHE A 519 19.15 -13.29 -24.84
C PHE A 519 17.66 -13.48 -24.63
N CYS A 520 16.90 -12.45 -24.96
CA CYS A 520 15.46 -12.53 -25.14
C CYS A 520 15.17 -12.13 -26.59
N GLY A 521 14.90 -13.11 -27.47
CA GLY A 521 14.85 -12.86 -28.89
C GLY A 521 16.20 -12.32 -29.41
N ILE A 522 16.19 -11.12 -29.97
CA ILE A 522 17.41 -10.45 -30.46
C ILE A 522 18.10 -9.59 -29.40
N TYR A 523 17.50 -9.43 -28.23
CA TYR A 523 17.96 -8.51 -27.17
C TYR A 523 18.94 -9.19 -26.23
N ASN A 524 20.13 -8.61 -26.09
CA ASN A 524 21.18 -9.11 -25.21
C ASN A 524 20.89 -8.75 -23.75
N ILE A 525 20.94 -9.75 -22.88
CA ILE A 525 20.78 -9.59 -21.43
C ILE A 525 22.16 -9.43 -20.78
N LEU A 526 22.37 -8.29 -20.10
CA LEU A 526 23.61 -8.01 -19.39
C LEU A 526 23.62 -8.64 -17.99
N HIS A 527 22.50 -8.52 -17.26
CA HIS A 527 22.39 -8.96 -15.88
C HIS A 527 21.04 -9.61 -15.62
N VAL A 528 21.04 -10.59 -14.69
CA VAL A 528 19.84 -11.22 -14.16
C VAL A 528 19.89 -11.16 -12.66
N ARG A 529 18.79 -10.71 -12.03
CA ARG A 529 18.58 -10.75 -10.58
C ARG A 529 17.35 -11.57 -10.27
N ASP A 530 17.54 -12.65 -9.55
CA ASP A 530 16.47 -13.55 -9.11
C ASP A 530 16.37 -13.50 -7.58
N VAL A 531 15.49 -12.67 -7.05
CA VAL A 531 15.33 -12.52 -5.59
C VAL A 531 14.65 -13.72 -4.95
N THR A 532 13.99 -14.57 -5.73
CA THR A 532 13.42 -15.83 -5.22
C THR A 532 14.52 -16.78 -4.74
N THR A 533 15.65 -16.83 -5.46
CA THR A 533 16.81 -17.68 -5.15
C THR A 533 17.96 -16.93 -4.48
N GLY A 534 17.93 -15.59 -4.53
CA GLY A 534 19.01 -14.75 -4.00
C GLY A 534 20.18 -14.56 -4.96
N TYR A 535 19.96 -14.80 -6.26
CA TYR A 535 20.99 -14.66 -7.30
C TYR A 535 20.98 -13.25 -7.91
N ASP A 536 22.19 -12.71 -8.17
CA ASP A 536 22.36 -11.45 -8.91
C ASP A 536 23.71 -11.47 -9.64
N SER A 537 23.64 -11.58 -10.98
CA SER A 537 24.84 -11.66 -11.81
C SER A 537 25.65 -10.36 -11.86
N SER A 538 25.05 -9.22 -11.48
CA SER A 538 25.76 -7.93 -11.42
C SER A 538 26.69 -7.81 -10.19
N GLN A 539 26.51 -8.65 -9.19
CA GLN A 539 27.34 -8.65 -7.99
C GLN A 539 28.57 -9.56 -8.15
N PRO A 540 29.72 -9.16 -7.58
CA PRO A 540 30.94 -9.99 -7.65
C PRO A 540 30.77 -11.40 -7.09
N ASN A 541 30.01 -11.56 -6.02
CA ASN A 541 29.73 -12.84 -5.36
C ASN A 541 28.50 -13.55 -5.92
N LYS A 542 27.84 -13.01 -6.96
CA LYS A 542 26.61 -13.54 -7.56
C LYS A 542 25.42 -13.65 -6.60
N LYS A 543 25.46 -12.91 -5.48
CA LYS A 543 24.39 -12.88 -4.49
C LYS A 543 23.69 -11.54 -4.47
N SER A 544 22.36 -11.57 -4.44
CA SER A 544 21.55 -10.36 -4.32
C SER A 544 21.78 -9.68 -2.96
N VAL A 545 21.90 -8.36 -2.98
CA VAL A 545 21.90 -7.55 -1.75
C VAL A 545 20.50 -7.41 -1.14
N LEU A 546 19.46 -7.69 -1.93
CA LEU A 546 18.10 -7.71 -1.46
C LEU A 546 17.77 -9.00 -0.71
N PRO A 547 16.83 -8.96 0.24
CA PRO A 547 16.39 -10.17 0.94
C PRO A 547 15.87 -11.23 -0.02
N VAL A 548 16.14 -12.49 0.28
CA VAL A 548 15.57 -13.63 -0.47
C VAL A 548 14.06 -13.71 -0.16
N SER A 549 13.24 -13.75 -1.19
CA SER A 549 11.78 -13.84 -1.07
C SER A 549 11.28 -15.11 -1.78
N LYS A 550 11.03 -16.15 -0.99
CA LYS A 550 10.51 -17.43 -1.51
C LYS A 550 8.98 -17.45 -1.65
N SER A 551 8.29 -16.45 -1.13
CA SER A 551 6.82 -16.38 -1.14
C SER A 551 6.23 -15.98 -2.50
N SER A 552 7.04 -15.39 -3.37
CA SER A 552 6.63 -15.02 -4.73
C SER A 552 7.81 -15.20 -5.69
N GLN A 553 7.51 -15.45 -6.96
CA GLN A 553 8.51 -15.50 -8.01
C GLN A 553 8.82 -14.07 -8.46
N MET A 554 10.10 -13.71 -8.59
CA MET A 554 10.51 -12.42 -9.16
C MET A 554 11.90 -12.50 -9.78
N ILE A 555 11.98 -12.30 -11.09
CA ILE A 555 13.22 -12.26 -11.86
C ILE A 555 13.29 -10.95 -12.65
N THR A 556 14.41 -10.25 -12.54
CA THR A 556 14.67 -8.99 -13.27
C THR A 556 15.78 -9.18 -14.27
N PHE A 557 15.56 -8.75 -15.51
CA PHE A 557 16.52 -8.76 -16.62
C PHE A 557 16.94 -7.34 -16.96
N THR A 558 18.24 -7.08 -16.98
CA THR A 558 18.82 -5.83 -17.46
C THR A 558 19.41 -6.05 -18.85
N PHE A 559 18.94 -5.27 -19.82
CA PHE A 559 19.31 -5.42 -21.22
C PHE A 559 20.37 -4.41 -21.65
N GLN A 560 21.12 -4.76 -22.68
CA GLN A 560 22.18 -3.92 -23.25
C GLN A 560 21.64 -2.59 -23.81
N ASN A 561 20.42 -2.57 -24.31
CA ASN A 561 19.78 -1.37 -24.88
C ASN A 561 19.25 -0.37 -23.82
N GLY A 562 19.45 -0.63 -22.54
CA GLY A 562 18.96 0.21 -21.46
C GLY A 562 17.61 -0.20 -20.89
N CYS A 563 16.95 -1.20 -21.45
CA CYS A 563 15.70 -1.73 -20.87
C CYS A 563 15.95 -2.54 -19.62
N VAL A 564 15.01 -2.46 -18.69
CA VAL A 564 14.93 -3.31 -17.49
C VAL A 564 13.54 -3.93 -17.47
N ALA A 565 13.45 -5.24 -17.34
CA ALA A 565 12.17 -5.95 -17.30
C ALA A 565 12.12 -6.92 -16.11
N THR A 566 11.04 -6.86 -15.34
CA THR A 566 10.79 -7.77 -14.21
C THR A 566 9.56 -8.61 -14.49
N LEU A 567 9.69 -9.92 -14.30
CA LEU A 567 8.57 -10.86 -14.24
C LEU A 567 8.33 -11.21 -12.78
N ARG A 568 7.07 -11.07 -12.33
CA ARG A 568 6.71 -11.26 -10.93
C ARG A 568 5.34 -11.90 -10.81
N THR A 569 5.20 -12.83 -9.85
CA THR A 569 3.88 -13.34 -9.47
C THR A 569 3.25 -12.43 -8.42
N SER A 570 1.93 -12.28 -8.48
CA SER A 570 1.19 -11.69 -7.38
C SER A 570 1.17 -12.64 -6.19
N GLY A 571 1.32 -12.12 -4.98
CA GLY A 571 1.24 -12.94 -3.75
C GLY A 571 -0.18 -13.34 -3.37
N THR A 572 -1.21 -12.69 -3.94
CA THR A 572 -2.61 -12.83 -3.54
C THR A 572 -3.56 -13.17 -4.70
N GLU A 573 -3.13 -12.96 -5.93
CA GLU A 573 -3.96 -13.16 -7.12
C GLU A 573 -3.26 -14.10 -8.12
N PRO A 574 -4.03 -14.87 -8.93
CA PRO A 574 -3.46 -15.78 -9.92
C PRO A 574 -2.93 -15.03 -11.15
N LYS A 575 -1.93 -14.18 -10.93
CA LYS A 575 -1.37 -13.28 -11.95
C LYS A 575 0.14 -13.41 -12.07
N ILE A 576 0.62 -13.39 -13.34
CA ILE A 576 2.02 -13.12 -13.67
C ILE A 576 2.08 -11.72 -14.25
N LYS A 577 2.79 -10.82 -13.58
CA LYS A 577 2.96 -9.43 -13.99
C LYS A 577 4.30 -9.24 -14.68
N TYR A 578 4.34 -8.33 -15.65
CA TYR A 578 5.60 -7.80 -16.16
C TYR A 578 5.66 -6.29 -15.96
N TYR A 579 6.85 -5.83 -15.63
CA TYR A 579 7.19 -4.40 -15.49
C TYR A 579 8.38 -4.18 -16.41
N ALA A 580 8.21 -3.38 -17.46
CA ALA A 580 9.28 -3.08 -18.39
C ALA A 580 9.49 -1.58 -18.49
N GLU A 581 10.76 -1.15 -18.47
CA GLU A 581 11.13 0.25 -18.60
C GLU A 581 12.31 0.40 -19.54
N MET A 582 12.19 1.34 -20.48
CA MET A 582 13.31 1.86 -21.23
C MET A 582 13.96 2.98 -20.43
N CYS A 583 15.20 2.79 -20.01
CA CYS A 583 16.02 3.79 -19.32
C CYS A 583 17.03 4.36 -20.33
N ALA A 584 16.65 5.43 -21.00
CA ALA A 584 17.48 6.04 -22.03
C ALA A 584 18.52 6.99 -21.45
N LEU A 585 19.62 7.19 -22.17
CA LEU A 585 20.58 8.26 -21.89
C LEU A 585 20.03 9.60 -22.44
N PRO A 586 20.48 10.76 -21.90
CA PRO A 586 20.02 12.07 -22.37
C PRO A 586 20.22 12.30 -23.88
N GLU A 587 21.25 11.70 -24.48
CA GLU A 587 21.55 11.78 -25.92
C GLU A 587 20.50 11.07 -26.78
N GLN A 588 19.77 10.11 -26.23
CA GLN A 588 18.71 9.36 -26.90
C GLN A 588 17.39 10.10 -26.75
N SER A 589 17.16 11.13 -27.55
CA SER A 589 16.05 12.09 -27.36
C SER A 589 14.79 11.78 -28.17
N ASP A 590 14.82 10.79 -29.08
CA ASP A 590 13.66 10.43 -29.88
C ASP A 590 12.75 9.47 -29.12
N ARG A 591 11.73 10.03 -28.48
CA ARG A 591 10.76 9.29 -27.67
C ARG A 591 10.04 8.20 -28.48
N THR A 592 9.67 8.48 -29.73
CA THR A 592 8.94 7.51 -30.56
C THR A 592 9.77 6.26 -30.83
N VAL A 593 11.05 6.43 -31.16
CA VAL A 593 11.98 5.32 -31.35
C VAL A 593 12.15 4.50 -30.07
N LEU A 594 12.26 5.16 -28.93
CA LEU A 594 12.40 4.49 -27.63
C LEU A 594 11.13 3.71 -27.24
N GLU A 595 9.95 4.26 -27.50
CA GLU A 595 8.67 3.58 -27.26
C GLU A 595 8.51 2.34 -28.14
N GLU A 596 8.88 2.42 -29.40
CA GLU A 596 8.85 1.30 -30.34
C GLU A 596 9.81 0.19 -29.91
N GLU A 597 11.02 0.54 -29.52
CA GLU A 597 12.01 -0.42 -29.03
C GLU A 597 11.55 -1.13 -27.76
N LEU A 598 10.97 -0.40 -26.81
CA LEU A 598 10.39 -0.97 -25.61
C LEU A 598 9.25 -1.94 -25.95
N GLN A 599 8.35 -1.55 -26.86
CA GLN A 599 7.23 -2.40 -27.28
C GLN A 599 7.72 -3.70 -27.92
N GLN A 600 8.72 -3.63 -28.80
CA GLN A 600 9.31 -4.80 -29.44
C GLN A 600 9.98 -5.73 -28.42
N LEU A 601 10.65 -5.16 -27.42
CA LEU A 601 11.24 -5.96 -26.34
C LEU A 601 10.18 -6.66 -25.49
N ILE A 602 9.08 -5.99 -25.16
CA ILE A 602 7.95 -6.59 -24.43
C ILE A 602 7.36 -7.75 -25.23
N GLU A 603 7.17 -7.58 -26.53
CA GLU A 603 6.68 -8.65 -27.42
C GLU A 603 7.63 -9.86 -27.42
N ALA A 604 8.94 -9.60 -27.47
CA ALA A 604 9.95 -10.66 -27.37
C ALA A 604 9.92 -11.36 -26.01
N LEU A 605 9.76 -10.61 -24.94
CA LEU A 605 9.66 -11.14 -23.57
C LEU A 605 8.45 -12.10 -23.45
N ILE A 606 7.30 -11.67 -23.96
CA ILE A 606 6.07 -12.46 -23.93
C ILE A 606 6.25 -13.73 -24.79
N ALA A 607 6.76 -13.61 -26.02
CA ALA A 607 6.90 -14.71 -26.94
C ALA A 607 7.93 -15.75 -26.49
N ASN A 608 9.05 -15.33 -25.89
CA ASN A 608 10.16 -16.22 -25.56
C ASN A 608 10.15 -16.70 -24.11
N PHE A 609 9.63 -15.91 -23.16
CA PHE A 609 9.69 -16.24 -21.74
C PHE A 609 8.34 -16.69 -21.16
N LEU A 610 7.25 -16.04 -21.52
CA LEU A 610 5.93 -16.36 -20.99
C LEU A 610 5.18 -17.39 -21.84
N GLU A 611 5.37 -17.37 -23.14
CA GLU A 611 4.74 -18.28 -24.10
C GLU A 611 3.24 -18.51 -23.77
N PRO A 612 2.39 -17.45 -23.84
CA PRO A 612 1.04 -17.49 -23.28
C PRO A 612 0.15 -18.57 -23.91
N ASP A 613 0.26 -18.80 -25.21
CA ASP A 613 -0.56 -19.84 -25.89
C ASP A 613 -0.18 -21.24 -25.43
N LYS A 614 1.12 -21.51 -25.31
CA LYS A 614 1.64 -22.80 -24.84
C LYS A 614 1.30 -23.06 -23.37
N ASN A 615 1.32 -22.03 -22.53
CA ASN A 615 1.12 -22.12 -21.09
C ASN A 615 -0.34 -21.84 -20.66
N GLY A 616 -1.24 -21.58 -21.60
CA GLY A 616 -2.63 -21.31 -21.31
C GLY A 616 -2.86 -20.03 -20.50
N LEU A 617 -2.00 -19.03 -20.68
CA LEU A 617 -2.12 -17.76 -20.00
C LEU A 617 -3.22 -16.91 -20.63
N ILE A 618 -3.97 -16.20 -19.80
CA ILE A 618 -5.08 -15.35 -20.24
C ILE A 618 -4.64 -13.89 -20.16
N TRP A 619 -4.72 -13.17 -21.28
CA TRP A 619 -4.42 -11.75 -21.33
C TRP A 619 -5.35 -10.94 -20.42
N ARG A 620 -4.81 -9.85 -19.88
CA ARG A 620 -5.62 -8.83 -19.19
C ARG A 620 -6.77 -8.40 -20.12
N SER A 621 -8.00 -8.54 -19.65
CA SER A 621 -9.15 -7.91 -20.33
C SER A 621 -9.01 -6.39 -20.26
N ALA A 622 -9.16 -5.73 -21.38
CA ALA A 622 -9.08 -4.27 -21.48
C ALA A 622 -10.12 -3.56 -20.61
#